data_064b59fd0686d2ec0238f0d7bd45512c
#
_entry.id   064b59fd0686d2ec0238f0d7bd45512c
#
_cell.length_a   1.000
_cell.length_b   1.000
_cell.length_c   1.000
_cell.angle_alpha   90.00
_cell.angle_beta   90.00
_cell.angle_gamma   90.00
#
_symmetry.space_group_name_H-M   'P 1'
#
loop_
_entity.id
_entity.type
_entity.pdbx_description
1 polymer ?
#
loop_
_entity_poly.entity_id
_entity_poly.type
_entity_poly.pdbx_seq_one_letter_code
_entity_poly.pdbx_strand_id
1 'polypeptide(L)' 'MNEDALFTAKLIRTAMVHLGVSQSELAKYLKSRGRTSELLTGKRCPSKAEIAILRELLGLSADILIPRVHLEEACPKN' A
#
# COMPACT_ATOMS: atom_id res chain seq x y z
N MET A 1 8.07 9.61 9.73
CA MET A 1 7.51 8.84 8.64
C MET A 1 8.53 7.90 8.05
N ASN A 2 8.07 6.80 7.55
CA ASN A 2 8.93 5.77 7.00
C ASN A 2 9.14 6.02 5.50
N GLU A 3 10.41 6.12 5.08
CA GLU A 3 10.71 6.36 3.66
C GLU A 3 10.18 5.25 2.77
N ASP A 4 10.27 4.01 3.24
CA ASP A 4 9.77 2.89 2.47
C ASP A 4 8.25 2.99 2.31
N ALA A 5 7.58 3.41 3.36
CA ALA A 5 6.13 3.58 3.29
C ALA A 5 5.76 4.71 2.33
N LEU A 6 6.56 5.76 2.28
CA LEU A 6 6.31 6.86 1.35
C LEU A 6 6.49 6.41 -0.09
N PHE A 7 7.53 5.62 -0.34
CA PHE A 7 7.77 5.10 -1.68
C PHE A 7 6.62 4.22 -2.12
N THR A 8 6.20 3.32 -1.25
CA THR A 8 5.09 2.44 -1.53
C THR A 8 3.81 3.23 -1.77
N ALA A 9 3.58 4.26 -0.97
CA ALA A 9 2.39 5.09 -1.12
C ALA A 9 2.35 5.74 -2.50
N LYS A 10 3.48 6.22 -2.97
CA LYS A 10 3.55 6.83 -4.29
C LYS A 10 3.25 5.83 -5.38
N LEU A 11 3.76 4.62 -5.25
CA LEU A 11 3.49 3.58 -6.23
C LEU A 11 2.01 3.23 -6.27
N ILE A 12 1.42 3.09 -5.11
CA ILE A 12 0.00 2.76 -5.03
C ILE A 12 -0.84 3.87 -5.66
N ARG A 13 -0.53 5.11 -5.32
CA ARG A 13 -1.30 6.23 -5.84
C ARG A 13 -1.17 6.34 -7.36
N THR A 14 0.03 6.12 -7.87
CA THR A 14 0.25 6.16 -9.31
C THR A 14 -0.57 5.08 -10.00
N ALA A 15 -0.56 3.87 -9.47
CA ALA A 15 -1.32 2.78 -10.05
C ALA A 15 -2.81 3.08 -10.01
N MET A 16 -3.29 3.67 -8.93
CA MET A 16 -4.69 4.03 -8.82
C MET A 16 -5.10 5.01 -9.91
N VAL A 17 -4.25 6.00 -10.15
CA VAL A 17 -4.55 6.98 -11.21
C VAL A 17 -4.61 6.29 -12.56
N HIS A 18 -3.65 5.43 -12.85
CA HIS A 18 -3.61 4.74 -14.13
C HIS A 18 -4.82 3.84 -14.35
N LEU A 19 -5.30 3.22 -13.29
CA LEU A 19 -6.40 2.28 -13.39
C LEU A 19 -7.76 2.91 -13.10
N GLY A 20 -7.77 4.17 -12.71
CA GLY A 20 -9.02 4.85 -12.42
C GLY A 20 -9.66 4.38 -11.12
N VAL A 21 -8.85 3.92 -10.17
CA VAL A 21 -9.35 3.46 -8.88
C VAL A 21 -9.31 4.64 -7.90
N SER A 22 -10.45 4.94 -7.29
CA SER A 22 -10.52 6.03 -6.33
C SER A 22 -10.12 5.54 -4.93
N GLN A 23 -9.83 6.50 -4.06
CA GLN A 23 -9.51 6.14 -2.68
C GLN A 23 -10.69 5.46 -2.01
N SER A 24 -11.90 5.90 -2.33
CA SER A 24 -13.09 5.28 -1.77
C SER A 24 -13.21 3.82 -2.18
N GLU A 25 -12.90 3.53 -3.43
CA GLU A 25 -12.92 2.15 -3.89
C GLU A 25 -11.89 1.32 -3.19
N LEU A 26 -10.67 1.85 -3.07
CA LEU A 26 -9.62 1.12 -2.39
C LEU A 26 -10.01 0.87 -0.93
N ALA A 27 -10.64 1.84 -0.29
CA ALA A 27 -11.08 1.68 1.08
C ALA A 27 -12.09 0.57 1.22
N LYS A 28 -12.93 0.36 0.22
CA LYS A 28 -13.87 -0.74 0.26
C LYS A 28 -13.16 -2.09 0.26
N TYR A 29 -12.14 -2.22 -0.55
CA TYR A 29 -11.38 -3.46 -0.60
C TYR A 29 -10.57 -3.69 0.66
N LEU A 30 -10.03 -2.62 1.22
CA LEU A 30 -9.26 -2.73 2.45
C LEU A 30 -10.13 -2.72 3.69
N LYS A 31 -11.42 -2.38 3.50
CA LYS A 31 -12.42 -2.37 4.57
C LYS A 31 -12.08 -1.39 5.68
N SER A 32 -11.38 -0.31 5.34
CA SER A 32 -11.03 0.70 6.32
C SER A 32 -10.56 1.96 5.64
N ARG A 33 -11.23 3.06 5.91
CA ARG A 33 -10.81 4.35 5.37
C ARG A 33 -9.54 4.84 6.04
N GLY A 34 -9.44 4.62 7.34
CA GLY A 34 -8.28 5.06 8.08
C GLY A 34 -7.01 4.39 7.61
N ARG A 35 -7.07 3.08 7.43
CA ARG A 35 -5.90 2.34 6.96
C ARG A 35 -5.54 2.75 5.54
N THR A 36 -6.55 2.95 4.70
CA THR A 36 -6.31 3.37 3.33
C THR A 36 -5.61 4.72 3.31
N SER A 37 -6.08 5.66 4.12
CA SER A 37 -5.48 6.96 4.20
C SER A 37 -4.02 6.87 4.67
N GLU A 38 -3.75 6.04 5.66
CA GLU A 38 -2.40 5.88 6.16
C GLU A 38 -1.48 5.27 5.12
N LEU A 39 -1.97 4.32 4.35
CA LEU A 39 -1.17 3.74 3.28
C LEU A 39 -0.84 4.76 2.21
N LEU A 40 -1.82 5.58 1.86
CA LEU A 40 -1.65 6.53 0.77
C LEU A 40 -0.84 7.76 1.16
N THR A 41 -0.72 8.02 2.44
CA THR A 41 0.08 9.15 2.91
C THR A 41 1.47 8.74 3.37
N GLY A 42 1.75 7.44 3.38
CA GLY A 42 3.07 6.98 3.76
C GLY A 42 3.28 6.87 5.25
N LYS A 43 2.21 6.85 6.02
CA LYS A 43 2.33 6.72 7.47
C LYS A 43 2.63 5.30 7.90
N ARG A 44 2.30 4.31 7.07
CA ARG A 44 2.54 2.93 7.40
C ARG A 44 2.65 2.11 6.13
N CYS A 45 3.28 0.96 6.25
CA CYS A 45 3.38 0.03 5.13
C CYS A 45 2.19 -0.91 5.12
N PRO A 46 1.88 -1.50 3.96
CA PRO A 46 0.77 -2.44 3.87
C PRO A 46 1.07 -3.73 4.63
N SER A 47 0.05 -4.31 5.22
CA SER A 47 0.16 -5.62 5.84
C SER A 47 0.12 -6.69 4.76
N LYS A 48 0.36 -7.95 5.17
CA LYS A 48 0.31 -9.05 4.22
C LYS A 48 -1.03 -9.13 3.51
N ALA A 49 -2.11 -8.99 4.27
CA ALA A 49 -3.44 -9.04 3.68
C ALA A 49 -3.65 -7.88 2.72
N GLU A 50 -3.15 -6.72 3.08
CA GLU A 50 -3.29 -5.55 2.22
C GLU A 50 -2.45 -5.70 0.96
N ILE A 51 -1.27 -6.30 1.08
CA ILE A 51 -0.44 -6.55 -0.09
C ILE A 51 -1.17 -7.46 -1.07
N ALA A 52 -1.81 -8.50 -0.58
CA ALA A 52 -2.55 -9.41 -1.44
C ALA A 52 -3.66 -8.67 -2.18
N ILE A 53 -4.38 -7.81 -1.48
CA ILE A 53 -5.45 -7.04 -2.09
C ILE A 53 -4.90 -6.09 -3.14
N LEU A 54 -3.81 -5.40 -2.82
CA LEU A 54 -3.22 -4.45 -3.75
C LEU A 54 -2.68 -5.13 -4.99
N ARG A 55 -2.13 -6.33 -4.83
CA ARG A 55 -1.65 -7.08 -5.98
C ARG A 55 -2.77 -7.41 -6.94
N GLU A 56 -3.89 -7.85 -6.41
CA GLU A 56 -5.00 -8.23 -7.27
C GLU A 56 -5.72 -7.02 -7.84
N LEU A 57 -5.89 -6.01 -7.03
CA LEU A 57 -6.64 -4.84 -7.47
C LEU A 57 -5.85 -3.96 -8.44
N LEU A 58 -4.59 -3.71 -8.10
CA LEU A 58 -3.76 -2.78 -8.86
C LEU A 58 -2.72 -3.47 -9.74
N GLY A 59 -2.57 -4.76 -9.61
CA GLY A 59 -1.60 -5.48 -10.42
C GLY A 59 -0.16 -5.22 -10.02
N LEU A 60 0.07 -4.73 -8.82
CA LEU A 60 1.42 -4.44 -8.36
C LEU A 60 2.07 -5.71 -7.82
N SER A 61 3.38 -5.81 -8.04
CA SER A 61 4.13 -6.96 -7.57
C SER A 61 4.39 -6.82 -6.07
N ALA A 62 4.43 -7.95 -5.37
CA ALA A 62 4.73 -7.92 -3.94
C ALA A 62 6.12 -7.37 -3.69
N ASP A 63 7.06 -7.61 -4.61
CA ASP A 63 8.41 -7.09 -4.47
C ASP A 63 8.44 -5.57 -4.40
N ILE A 64 7.50 -4.93 -5.09
CA ILE A 64 7.42 -3.48 -5.09
C ILE A 64 6.80 -2.99 -3.80
N LEU A 65 5.83 -3.73 -3.27
CA LEU A 65 5.09 -3.30 -2.10
C LEU A 65 5.83 -3.55 -0.79
N ILE A 66 6.78 -4.48 -0.79
CA ILE A 66 7.56 -4.79 0.40
C ILE A 66 8.88 -4.05 0.34
N PRO A 67 9.24 -3.28 1.38
CA PRO A 67 10.50 -2.55 1.39
C PRO A 67 11.68 -3.50 1.26
N ARG A 68 12.55 -3.22 0.32
CA ARG A 68 13.68 -4.12 0.06
C ARG A 68 14.70 -4.11 1.16
N VAL A 69 14.85 -2.99 1.80
CA VAL A 69 15.89 -2.85 2.83
C VAL A 69 15.55 -3.65 4.06
N HIS A 70 14.28 -3.92 4.28
CA HIS A 70 13.84 -4.56 5.52
C HIS A 70 13.01 -5.80 5.23
N LEU A 71 13.59 -6.72 4.47
CA LEU A 71 12.84 -7.90 4.07
C LEU A 71 12.37 -8.73 5.26
N GLU A 72 13.21 -8.88 6.27
CA GLU A 72 12.82 -9.68 7.43
C GLU A 72 11.85 -8.95 8.31
N GLU A 73 12.09 -7.69 8.49
CA GLU A 73 11.25 -6.87 9.35
C GLU A 73 10.24 -6.12 8.56
N ALA A 74 10.48 -6.01 7.28
CA ALA A 74 9.65 -5.31 6.35
C ALA A 74 9.20 -3.97 6.89
N CYS A 75 8.17 -3.99 7.69
CA CYS A 75 7.63 -2.79 8.29
C CYS A 75 7.38 -3.04 9.74
N PRO A 76 7.47 -1.98 10.56
CA PRO A 76 7.13 -2.13 11.96
C PRO A 76 5.71 -2.63 12.11
N LYS A 77 5.48 -3.41 13.11
CA LYS A 77 4.13 -3.80 13.41
C LYS A 77 3.33 -2.59 13.81
N ASN A 78 2.17 -2.49 13.30
CA ASN A 78 1.33 -1.34 13.67
C ASN A 78 0.15 -1.78 14.44
#